data_27e28c71e99cc892cf7d7e1a63561b20
#
_entry.id   27e28c71e99cc892cf7d7e1a63561b20
#
_cell.length_a   1.000
_cell.length_b   1.000
_cell.length_c   1.000
_cell.angle_alpha   90.00
_cell.angle_beta   90.00
_cell.angle_gamma   90.00
#
_symmetry.space_group_name_H-M   'P 1'
#
loop_
_entity.id
_entity.type
_entity.pdbx_description
1 polymer ?
#
loop_
_entity_poly.entity_id
_entity_poly.type
_entity_poly.pdbx_seq_one_letter_code
_entity_poly.pdbx_strand_id
1 'polypeptide(L)'
;IGTESMALASLGLTVAAFEIDEVTAAVASYNLAPFDSAEVQQTDVTTLDTDAFEALMLDPARRELGGPARERAVRKFNPADYSPNFDWVLEQARKRPTGIKLGPGHPHEGIPADAEAQWVSVDGDLVECTLWFGSVARAGIARSALLLGKAGTHELTSGTHTRTDAPLGERGEYVYEPDASIIRSHLVGELAEQMGARLFAPEIAYLTTDAPAPSPWVKGYRVLDEMAFDRKRLKAYLRERSIGVLEIKKRGADIVPEQLRKEMALKGENAATLIVTRVGDAHRVLVVEPIRGDSTNR
;
A
#
# COMPACT_ATOMS: atom_id res chain seq x y z
N ILE A 1 19.32 4.30 5.31
CA ILE A 1 19.86 3.89 6.61
C ILE A 1 19.79 5.10 7.54
N GLY A 2 19.15 4.94 8.72
CA GLY A 2 18.97 6.01 9.72
C GLY A 2 17.89 7.05 9.37
N THR A 3 17.05 6.83 8.37
CA THR A 3 16.05 7.81 7.89
C THR A 3 15.04 8.17 8.95
N GLU A 4 14.52 7.19 9.68
CA GLU A 4 13.59 7.39 10.79
C GLU A 4 14.25 8.18 11.92
N SER A 5 15.49 7.84 12.27
CA SER A 5 16.26 8.54 13.29
C SER A 5 16.54 10.00 12.89
N MET A 6 16.87 10.27 11.63
CA MET A 6 17.00 11.63 11.11
C MET A 6 15.68 12.41 11.21
N ALA A 7 14.57 11.77 10.84
CA ALA A 7 13.25 12.40 10.92
C ALA A 7 12.89 12.75 12.36
N LEU A 8 13.08 11.84 13.30
CA LEU A 8 12.82 12.07 14.72
C LEU A 8 13.72 13.18 15.30
N ALA A 9 15.02 13.14 15.00
CA ALA A 9 15.97 14.17 15.43
C ALA A 9 15.62 15.55 14.85
N SER A 10 15.18 15.62 13.59
CA SER A 10 14.75 16.88 12.96
C SER A 10 13.50 17.48 13.61
N LEU A 11 12.70 16.68 14.30
CA LEU A 11 11.56 17.12 15.10
C LEU A 11 11.97 17.55 16.52
N GLY A 12 13.27 17.54 16.85
CA GLY A 12 13.80 17.97 18.13
C GLY A 12 13.81 16.89 19.22
N LEU A 13 13.60 15.62 18.85
CA LEU A 13 13.68 14.51 19.77
C LEU A 13 15.13 14.08 20.02
N THR A 14 15.43 13.61 21.22
CA THR A 14 16.70 12.92 21.51
C THR A 14 16.55 11.45 21.05
N VAL A 15 17.48 11.01 20.21
CA VAL A 15 17.40 9.71 19.53
C VAL A 15 18.62 8.86 19.85
N ALA A 16 18.42 7.68 20.44
CA ALA A 16 19.43 6.63 20.53
C ALA A 16 19.07 5.53 19.50
N ALA A 17 19.87 5.38 18.48
CA ALA A 17 19.68 4.39 17.43
C ALA A 17 20.59 3.18 17.67
N PHE A 18 20.03 1.98 17.54
CA PHE A 18 20.72 0.72 17.77
C PHE A 18 20.68 -0.13 16.50
N GLU A 19 21.84 -0.60 16.07
CA GLU A 19 21.99 -1.42 14.86
C GLU A 19 23.00 -2.54 15.14
N ILE A 20 22.66 -3.75 14.78
CA ILE A 20 23.51 -4.92 15.01
C ILE A 20 24.63 -5.06 13.97
N ASP A 21 24.35 -4.66 12.71
CA ASP A 21 25.32 -4.75 11.64
C ASP A 21 26.32 -3.56 11.68
N GLU A 22 27.60 -3.87 11.74
CA GLU A 22 28.68 -2.88 11.90
C GLU A 22 28.69 -1.85 10.76
N VAL A 23 28.51 -2.29 9.53
CA VAL A 23 28.55 -1.41 8.36
C VAL A 23 27.33 -0.50 8.33
N THR A 24 26.17 -1.06 8.62
CA THR A 24 24.91 -0.31 8.69
C THR A 24 24.95 0.73 9.83
N ALA A 25 25.48 0.36 11.00
CA ALA A 25 25.69 1.28 12.12
C ALA A 25 26.64 2.43 11.76
N ALA A 26 27.75 2.14 11.09
CA ALA A 26 28.70 3.16 10.64
C ALA A 26 28.05 4.14 9.64
N VAL A 27 27.26 3.64 8.69
CA VAL A 27 26.52 4.48 7.72
C VAL A 27 25.46 5.31 8.44
N ALA A 28 24.72 4.73 9.39
CA ALA A 28 23.74 5.46 10.21
C ALA A 28 24.42 6.59 11.01
N SER A 29 25.58 6.30 11.64
CA SER A 29 26.36 7.32 12.38
C SER A 29 26.78 8.47 11.47
N TYR A 30 27.23 8.18 10.25
CA TYR A 30 27.60 9.20 9.28
C TYR A 30 26.38 10.08 8.90
N ASN A 31 25.23 9.45 8.63
CA ASN A 31 24.02 10.16 8.25
C ASN A 31 23.43 11.02 9.41
N LEU A 32 23.61 10.56 10.65
CA LEU A 32 23.13 11.25 11.84
C LEU A 32 24.10 12.30 12.40
N ALA A 33 25.36 12.35 11.91
CA ALA A 33 26.35 13.31 12.37
C ALA A 33 25.92 14.79 12.39
N PRO A 34 25.03 15.28 11.52
CA PRO A 34 24.51 16.64 11.61
C PRO A 34 23.56 16.93 12.80
N PHE A 35 23.13 15.91 13.54
CA PHE A 35 22.14 16.02 14.63
C PHE A 35 22.80 15.77 15.99
N ASP A 36 23.06 16.83 16.76
CA ASP A 36 23.65 16.73 18.10
C ASP A 36 22.77 15.93 19.08
N SER A 37 21.47 15.81 18.79
CA SER A 37 20.49 15.08 19.59
C SER A 37 20.38 13.59 19.24
N ALA A 38 21.21 13.08 18.32
CA ALA A 38 21.13 11.69 17.87
C ALA A 38 22.48 10.98 18.04
N GLU A 39 22.43 9.77 18.55
CA GLU A 39 23.59 8.87 18.63
C GLU A 39 23.28 7.51 18.06
N VAL A 40 24.31 6.81 17.57
CA VAL A 40 24.21 5.44 17.06
C VAL A 40 25.15 4.54 17.83
N GLN A 41 24.62 3.39 18.25
CA GLN A 41 25.42 2.35 18.91
C GLN A 41 25.28 1.04 18.14
N GLN A 42 26.43 0.39 17.86
CA GLN A 42 26.43 -0.95 17.29
C GLN A 42 26.16 -1.95 18.43
N THR A 43 24.94 -2.48 18.48
CA THR A 43 24.57 -3.49 19.50
C THR A 43 23.32 -4.25 19.10
N ASP A 44 23.13 -5.42 19.71
CA ASP A 44 21.87 -6.17 19.62
C ASP A 44 20.85 -5.54 20.59
N VAL A 45 19.79 -4.97 20.03
CA VAL A 45 18.72 -4.31 20.79
C VAL A 45 18.06 -5.24 21.83
N THR A 46 18.08 -6.56 21.62
CA THR A 46 17.48 -7.53 22.56
C THR A 46 18.25 -7.67 23.86
N THR A 47 19.50 -7.17 23.91
CA THR A 47 20.35 -7.19 25.10
C THR A 47 20.23 -5.91 25.94
N LEU A 48 19.49 -4.91 25.44
CA LEU A 48 19.36 -3.62 26.11
C LEU A 48 18.21 -3.59 27.11
N ASP A 49 18.39 -2.79 28.15
CA ASP A 49 17.30 -2.35 29.01
C ASP A 49 16.50 -1.25 28.26
N THR A 50 15.41 -1.66 27.61
CA THR A 50 14.56 -0.73 26.88
C THR A 50 13.76 0.18 27.82
N ASP A 51 13.70 -0.08 29.13
CA ASP A 51 12.97 0.73 30.11
C ASP A 51 13.61 2.11 30.34
N ALA A 52 14.83 2.30 29.85
CA ALA A 52 15.51 3.60 29.83
C ALA A 52 14.92 4.59 28.82
N PHE A 53 14.05 4.17 27.90
CA PHE A 53 13.52 5.00 26.81
C PHE A 53 12.03 5.30 27.01
N GLU A 54 11.62 6.55 26.74
CA GLU A 54 10.22 6.98 26.82
C GLU A 54 9.35 6.40 25.71
N ALA A 55 9.91 6.19 24.51
CA ALA A 55 9.23 5.62 23.35
C ALA A 55 10.20 4.81 22.49
N LEU A 56 9.66 3.92 21.67
CA LEU A 56 10.43 3.10 20.75
C LEU A 56 9.93 3.28 19.31
N MET A 57 10.88 3.25 18.35
CA MET A 57 10.60 3.06 16.94
C MET A 57 11.37 1.83 16.47
N LEU A 58 10.65 0.79 16.06
CA LEU A 58 11.22 -0.52 15.73
C LEU A 58 11.00 -0.82 14.24
N ASP A 59 12.07 -1.22 13.53
CA ASP A 59 12.03 -1.68 12.14
C ASP A 59 12.66 -3.08 12.04
N PRO A 60 11.95 -4.14 12.45
CA PRO A 60 12.51 -5.49 12.48
C PRO A 60 12.89 -5.96 11.08
N ALA A 61 14.14 -6.39 10.90
CA ALA A 61 14.67 -6.82 9.61
C ALA A 61 13.92 -8.05 9.08
N ARG A 62 13.49 -7.98 7.84
CA ARG A 62 12.77 -9.05 7.11
C ARG A 62 13.67 -9.83 6.16
N ARG A 63 14.99 -9.72 6.30
CA ARG A 63 15.99 -10.35 5.45
C ARG A 63 17.03 -11.06 6.31
N GLU A 64 17.59 -12.14 5.82
CA GLU A 64 18.75 -12.74 6.48
C GLU A 64 19.95 -11.79 6.41
N LEU A 65 20.50 -11.47 7.56
CA LEU A 65 21.78 -10.81 7.69
C LEU A 65 22.86 -11.89 7.48
N GLY A 66 23.66 -11.80 6.39
CA GLY A 66 24.85 -12.62 6.26
C GLY A 66 24.92 -13.67 5.15
N GLY A 67 24.30 -13.44 4.01
CA GLY A 67 24.59 -14.19 2.76
C GLY A 67 25.59 -13.45 1.86
N PRO A 68 26.38 -14.15 0.99
CA PRO A 68 27.22 -13.48 0.03
C PRO A 68 26.36 -12.58 -0.88
N ALA A 69 26.84 -11.38 -1.19
CA ALA A 69 26.16 -10.29 -1.89
C ALA A 69 25.56 -10.62 -3.28
N ARG A 70 25.61 -11.88 -3.71
CA ARG A 70 25.10 -12.40 -4.99
C ARG A 70 23.77 -13.17 -4.91
N GLU A 71 23.34 -13.59 -3.73
CA GLU A 71 22.00 -14.16 -3.58
C GLU A 71 21.04 -13.02 -3.23
N ARG A 72 20.04 -12.80 -4.08
CA ARG A 72 18.94 -11.86 -3.80
C ARG A 72 18.38 -12.25 -2.43
N ALA A 73 18.56 -11.38 -1.42
CA ALA A 73 18.06 -11.62 -0.09
C ALA A 73 16.57 -11.96 -0.17
N VAL A 74 16.22 -13.19 0.19
CA VAL A 74 14.83 -13.67 0.17
C VAL A 74 14.08 -12.86 1.23
N ARG A 75 13.03 -12.14 0.82
CA ARG A 75 12.15 -11.45 1.78
C ARG A 75 11.42 -12.50 2.61
N LYS A 76 11.58 -12.44 3.92
CA LYS A 76 10.81 -13.24 4.84
C LYS A 76 9.41 -12.66 4.97
N PHE A 77 8.40 -13.48 4.77
CA PHE A 77 7.00 -13.10 4.92
C PHE A 77 6.39 -13.59 6.24
N ASN A 78 7.06 -14.55 6.90
CA ASN A 78 6.63 -15.04 8.20
C ASN A 78 7.20 -14.12 9.31
N PRO A 79 6.36 -13.48 10.15
CA PRO A 79 6.81 -12.64 11.25
C PRO A 79 7.75 -13.34 12.25
N ALA A 80 7.63 -14.66 12.41
CA ALA A 80 8.52 -15.45 13.25
C ALA A 80 9.99 -15.43 12.80
N ASP A 81 10.24 -15.09 11.54
CA ASP A 81 11.59 -15.01 10.95
C ASP A 81 12.19 -13.60 11.01
N TYR A 82 11.54 -12.64 11.65
CA TYR A 82 12.05 -11.27 11.76
C TYR A 82 13.19 -11.19 12.79
N SER A 83 14.06 -10.19 12.61
CA SER A 83 15.14 -9.89 13.55
C SER A 83 15.09 -8.42 13.97
N PRO A 84 14.89 -8.11 15.26
CA PRO A 84 14.55 -9.05 16.33
C PRO A 84 13.23 -9.79 16.11
N ASN A 85 13.04 -10.93 16.81
CA ASN A 85 11.83 -11.75 16.71
C ASN A 85 10.58 -10.92 17.01
N PHE A 86 9.50 -11.15 16.26
CA PHE A 86 8.30 -10.33 16.32
C PHE A 86 7.57 -10.42 17.66
N ASP A 87 7.62 -11.56 18.35
CA ASP A 87 7.05 -11.69 19.68
C ASP A 87 7.77 -10.79 20.71
N TRP A 88 9.10 -10.72 20.63
CA TRP A 88 9.88 -9.77 21.43
C TRP A 88 9.50 -8.32 21.12
N VAL A 89 9.37 -7.98 19.82
CA VAL A 89 8.96 -6.64 19.37
C VAL A 89 7.60 -6.26 19.98
N LEU A 90 6.61 -7.15 19.93
CA LEU A 90 5.29 -6.94 20.52
C LEU A 90 5.31 -6.83 22.03
N GLU A 91 6.18 -7.61 22.69
CA GLU A 91 6.37 -7.51 24.15
C GLU A 91 6.87 -6.11 24.54
N GLN A 92 7.86 -5.57 23.80
CA GLN A 92 8.37 -4.22 24.08
C GLN A 92 7.32 -3.14 23.76
N ALA A 93 6.58 -3.29 22.67
CA ALA A 93 5.54 -2.34 22.24
C ALA A 93 4.40 -2.18 23.25
N ARG A 94 4.10 -3.22 24.04
CA ARG A 94 3.06 -3.16 25.08
C ARG A 94 3.51 -2.49 26.38
N LYS A 95 4.82 -2.27 26.56
CA LYS A 95 5.38 -1.65 27.77
C LYS A 95 5.38 -0.11 27.67
N ARG A 96 5.41 0.45 26.46
CA ARG A 96 5.56 1.90 26.25
C ARG A 96 5.07 2.35 24.88
N PRO A 97 4.94 3.67 24.64
CA PRO A 97 4.62 4.21 23.33
C PRO A 97 5.58 3.68 22.27
N THR A 98 5.06 2.99 21.24
CA THR A 98 5.92 2.34 20.25
C THR A 98 5.31 2.42 18.85
N GLY A 99 6.14 2.77 17.86
CA GLY A 99 5.88 2.55 16.43
C GLY A 99 6.64 1.32 15.95
N ILE A 100 5.97 0.43 15.22
CA ILE A 100 6.61 -0.73 14.58
C ILE A 100 6.41 -0.61 13.08
N LYS A 101 7.49 -0.37 12.34
CA LYS A 101 7.46 -0.30 10.89
C LYS A 101 7.53 -1.69 10.28
N LEU A 102 6.57 -1.99 9.42
CA LEU A 102 6.42 -3.28 8.76
C LEU A 102 6.32 -3.10 7.25
N GLY A 103 6.49 -4.18 6.51
CA GLY A 103 6.17 -4.16 5.10
C GLY A 103 4.65 -4.06 4.86
N PRO A 104 4.23 -3.40 3.78
CA PRO A 104 2.81 -3.21 3.49
C PRO A 104 2.05 -4.53 3.24
N GLY A 105 2.78 -5.62 3.01
CA GLY A 105 2.23 -6.97 2.86
C GLY A 105 2.14 -7.76 4.17
N HIS A 106 2.33 -7.14 5.34
CA HIS A 106 2.19 -7.82 6.62
C HIS A 106 0.82 -8.49 6.75
N PRO A 107 0.74 -9.77 7.19
CA PRO A 107 -0.52 -10.49 7.32
C PRO A 107 -1.44 -9.81 8.36
N HIS A 108 -2.73 -9.67 8.03
CA HIS A 108 -3.70 -9.06 8.94
C HIS A 108 -3.89 -9.85 10.23
N GLU A 109 -3.76 -11.17 10.16
CA GLU A 109 -3.85 -12.08 11.31
C GLU A 109 -2.73 -11.84 12.33
N GLY A 110 -1.63 -11.21 11.89
CA GLY A 110 -0.51 -10.81 12.74
C GLY A 110 -0.67 -9.43 13.39
N ILE A 111 -1.78 -8.72 13.13
CA ILE A 111 -2.02 -7.39 13.71
C ILE A 111 -2.74 -7.54 15.04
N PRO A 112 -2.10 -7.11 16.17
CA PRO A 112 -2.75 -7.17 17.48
C PRO A 112 -3.96 -6.24 17.59
N ALA A 113 -4.98 -6.66 18.33
CA ALA A 113 -6.19 -5.88 18.55
C ALA A 113 -5.97 -4.59 19.36
N ASP A 114 -4.85 -4.50 20.07
CA ASP A 114 -4.44 -3.36 20.88
C ASP A 114 -3.55 -2.35 20.12
N ALA A 115 -3.33 -2.56 18.82
CA ALA A 115 -2.58 -1.67 17.94
C ALA A 115 -3.50 -0.87 17.02
N GLU A 116 -3.11 0.37 16.70
CA GLU A 116 -3.56 1.04 15.48
C GLU A 116 -2.67 0.58 14.32
N ALA A 117 -3.25 0.12 13.21
CA ALA A 117 -2.52 -0.27 12.01
C ALA A 117 -2.72 0.76 10.90
N GLN A 118 -1.63 1.37 10.43
CA GLN A 118 -1.63 2.42 9.42
C GLN A 118 -0.88 1.98 8.16
N TRP A 119 -1.54 2.01 7.00
CA TRP A 119 -0.92 1.79 5.68
C TRP A 119 -0.67 3.12 4.98
N VAL A 120 0.55 3.31 4.49
CA VAL A 120 0.99 4.56 3.87
C VAL A 120 1.25 4.35 2.38
N SER A 121 0.64 5.19 1.55
CA SER A 121 0.96 5.35 0.13
C SER A 121 1.60 6.71 -0.12
N VAL A 122 2.61 6.73 -0.99
CA VAL A 122 3.28 7.96 -1.45
C VAL A 122 3.16 8.02 -2.97
N ASP A 123 2.52 9.07 -3.49
CA ASP A 123 2.25 9.26 -4.93
C ASP A 123 1.60 8.02 -5.61
N GLY A 124 0.80 7.24 -4.84
CA GLY A 124 0.09 6.05 -5.31
C GLY A 124 0.87 4.74 -5.18
N ASP A 125 2.08 4.77 -4.67
CA ASP A 125 2.88 3.59 -4.32
C ASP A 125 2.72 3.28 -2.84
N LEU A 126 2.27 2.08 -2.53
CA LEU A 126 2.13 1.59 -1.16
C LEU A 126 3.52 1.26 -0.59
N VAL A 127 3.95 1.98 0.44
CA VAL A 127 5.33 1.93 0.93
C VAL A 127 5.49 1.12 2.22
N GLU A 128 4.55 1.24 3.17
CA GLU A 128 4.69 0.60 4.48
C GLU A 128 3.35 0.33 5.18
N CYS A 129 3.42 -0.47 6.22
CA CYS A 129 2.42 -0.60 7.28
C CYS A 129 3.12 -0.31 8.60
N THR A 130 2.58 0.57 9.42
CA THR A 130 3.10 0.86 10.77
C THR A 130 2.07 0.49 11.81
N LEU A 131 2.50 -0.21 12.87
CA LEU A 131 1.68 -0.47 14.04
C LEU A 131 2.04 0.53 15.14
N TRP A 132 1.04 1.18 15.70
CA TRP A 132 1.18 2.16 16.77
C TRP A 132 0.61 1.62 18.08
N PHE A 133 1.34 1.79 19.19
CA PHE A 133 0.97 1.31 20.52
C PHE A 133 1.08 2.41 21.57
N GLY A 134 0.31 2.27 22.64
CA GLY A 134 0.33 3.18 23.79
C GLY A 134 -0.14 4.58 23.40
N SER A 135 0.50 5.63 23.92
CA SER A 135 0.08 7.02 23.69
C SER A 135 0.34 7.54 22.28
N VAL A 136 1.09 6.82 21.43
CA VAL A 136 1.27 7.16 20.02
C VAL A 136 0.21 6.53 19.12
N ALA A 137 -0.54 5.54 19.62
CA ALA A 137 -1.76 5.07 18.97
C ALA A 137 -2.92 6.04 19.27
N ARG A 138 -3.72 6.32 18.26
CA ARG A 138 -4.84 7.26 18.39
C ARG A 138 -6.07 6.57 18.97
N ALA A 139 -6.66 7.21 19.96
CA ALA A 139 -7.85 6.66 20.62
C ALA A 139 -9.01 6.47 19.63
N GLY A 140 -9.58 5.27 19.61
CA GLY A 140 -10.73 4.94 18.75
C GLY A 140 -10.40 4.68 17.28
N ILE A 141 -9.12 4.63 16.89
CA ILE A 141 -8.68 4.24 15.56
C ILE A 141 -8.00 2.88 15.62
N ALA A 142 -8.53 1.91 14.87
CA ALA A 142 -7.96 0.58 14.75
C ALA A 142 -7.18 0.42 13.44
N ARG A 143 -7.67 1.00 12.35
CA ARG A 143 -7.05 0.97 11.02
C ARG A 143 -7.06 2.35 10.38
N SER A 144 -6.00 2.67 9.65
CA SER A 144 -5.93 3.86 8.83
C SER A 144 -5.20 3.64 7.51
N ALA A 145 -5.60 4.38 6.49
CA ALA A 145 -4.89 4.57 5.25
C ALA A 145 -4.44 6.02 5.17
N LEU A 146 -3.16 6.25 4.90
CA LEU A 146 -2.56 7.56 4.73
C LEU A 146 -2.03 7.67 3.31
N LEU A 147 -2.50 8.68 2.57
CA LEU A 147 -2.03 9.01 1.23
C LEU A 147 -1.27 10.33 1.28
N LEU A 148 0.00 10.26 0.96
CA LEU A 148 0.90 11.40 0.80
C LEU A 148 1.14 11.63 -0.69
N GLY A 149 0.90 12.81 -1.20
CA GLY A 149 1.08 13.09 -2.61
C GLY A 149 1.16 14.57 -2.91
N LYS A 150 1.43 14.90 -4.16
CA LYS A 150 1.51 16.29 -4.64
C LYS A 150 0.21 17.08 -4.41
N ALA A 151 -0.92 16.40 -4.39
CA ALA A 151 -2.23 17.00 -4.13
C ALA A 151 -2.52 17.22 -2.64
N GLY A 152 -1.61 16.85 -1.75
CA GLY A 152 -1.73 16.98 -0.31
C GLY A 152 -1.72 15.64 0.43
N THR A 153 -2.11 15.71 1.70
CA THR A 153 -2.21 14.56 2.61
C THR A 153 -3.68 14.24 2.83
N HIS A 154 -4.03 12.97 2.68
CA HIS A 154 -5.38 12.46 2.94
C HIS A 154 -5.32 11.27 3.88
N GLU A 155 -6.28 11.15 4.77
CA GLU A 155 -6.40 10.03 5.68
C GLU A 155 -7.84 9.51 5.72
N LEU A 156 -7.97 8.16 5.74
CA LEU A 156 -9.24 7.47 5.98
C LEU A 156 -9.03 6.46 7.12
N THR A 157 -9.94 6.45 8.08
CA THR A 157 -9.79 5.66 9.31
C THR A 157 -11.01 4.81 9.60
N SER A 158 -10.81 3.74 10.40
CA SER A 158 -11.88 2.93 10.97
C SER A 158 -11.59 2.61 12.43
N GLY A 159 -12.61 2.65 13.27
CA GLY A 159 -12.53 2.32 14.69
C GLY A 159 -12.56 0.81 14.99
N THR A 160 -12.53 -0.04 13.98
CA THR A 160 -12.58 -1.49 14.14
C THR A 160 -11.53 -2.19 13.29
N HIS A 161 -11.00 -3.32 13.77
CA HIS A 161 -10.15 -4.22 12.98
C HIS A 161 -10.97 -5.10 12.03
N THR A 162 -12.28 -5.19 12.23
CA THR A 162 -13.16 -5.94 11.34
C THR A 162 -13.36 -5.18 10.03
N ARG A 163 -13.20 -5.89 8.91
CA ARG A 163 -13.45 -5.34 7.58
C ARG A 163 -14.94 -4.98 7.45
N THR A 164 -15.23 -3.77 6.96
CA THR A 164 -16.56 -3.36 6.52
C THR A 164 -16.73 -3.77 5.06
N ASP A 165 -17.79 -4.52 4.76
CA ASP A 165 -18.06 -4.91 3.38
C ASP A 165 -18.72 -3.76 2.63
N ALA A 166 -18.18 -3.47 1.43
CA ALA A 166 -18.84 -2.53 0.52
C ALA A 166 -20.08 -3.17 -0.11
N PRO A 167 -21.15 -2.39 -0.39
CA PRO A 167 -22.32 -2.89 -1.07
C PRO A 167 -21.95 -3.55 -2.41
N LEU A 168 -22.62 -4.65 -2.77
CA LEU A 168 -22.49 -5.30 -4.06
C LEU A 168 -23.67 -4.92 -4.96
N GLY A 169 -23.43 -4.65 -6.24
CA GLY A 169 -24.51 -4.31 -7.18
C GLY A 169 -24.05 -4.37 -8.64
N GLU A 170 -24.89 -3.91 -9.54
CA GLU A 170 -24.56 -3.83 -10.95
C GLU A 170 -23.46 -2.80 -11.22
N ARG A 171 -22.64 -3.03 -12.26
CA ARG A 171 -21.65 -2.08 -12.72
C ARG A 171 -22.33 -0.82 -13.28
N GLY A 172 -21.98 0.31 -12.76
CA GLY A 172 -22.39 1.63 -13.24
C GLY A 172 -21.52 2.15 -14.41
N GLU A 173 -21.76 3.39 -14.81
CA GLU A 173 -21.00 4.02 -15.92
C GLU A 173 -19.53 4.32 -15.56
N TYR A 174 -19.24 4.50 -14.28
CA TYR A 174 -17.91 4.88 -13.79
C TYR A 174 -17.31 3.76 -12.94
N VAL A 175 -16.03 3.49 -13.16
CA VAL A 175 -15.24 2.50 -12.42
C VAL A 175 -14.06 3.18 -11.78
N TYR A 176 -13.80 2.83 -10.52
CA TYR A 176 -12.74 3.42 -9.72
C TYR A 176 -11.80 2.35 -9.18
N GLU A 177 -10.51 2.62 -9.30
CA GLU A 177 -9.44 1.83 -8.72
C GLU A 177 -8.99 2.49 -7.42
N PRO A 178 -9.32 1.95 -6.24
CA PRO A 178 -8.87 2.50 -4.98
C PRO A 178 -7.34 2.43 -4.84
N ASP A 179 -6.79 3.39 -4.10
CA ASP A 179 -5.39 3.37 -3.71
C ASP A 179 -5.04 2.07 -2.96
N ALA A 180 -3.79 1.64 -3.10
CA ALA A 180 -3.36 0.39 -2.49
C ALA A 180 -3.39 0.44 -0.95
N SER A 181 -3.23 1.61 -0.32
CA SER A 181 -3.38 1.77 1.13
C SER A 181 -4.81 1.49 1.60
N ILE A 182 -5.83 1.93 0.86
CA ILE A 182 -7.24 1.64 1.12
C ILE A 182 -7.53 0.14 1.03
N ILE A 183 -6.97 -0.51 -0.01
CA ILE A 183 -7.20 -1.95 -0.21
C ILE A 183 -6.52 -2.76 0.90
N ARG A 184 -5.28 -2.41 1.22
CA ARG A 184 -4.48 -3.12 2.23
C ARG A 184 -4.92 -2.84 3.66
N SER A 185 -5.47 -1.67 3.96
CA SER A 185 -6.06 -1.38 5.27
C SER A 185 -7.47 -1.96 5.45
N HIS A 186 -8.04 -2.62 4.41
CA HIS A 186 -9.41 -3.10 4.37
C HIS A 186 -10.46 -2.00 4.60
N LEU A 187 -10.20 -0.78 4.07
CA LEU A 187 -11.08 0.38 4.17
C LEU A 187 -11.92 0.62 2.90
N VAL A 188 -12.04 -0.39 2.04
CA VAL A 188 -12.85 -0.29 0.80
C VAL A 188 -14.33 -0.05 1.10
N GLY A 189 -14.86 -0.62 2.20
CA GLY A 189 -16.24 -0.41 2.63
C GLY A 189 -16.49 1.03 3.04
N GLU A 190 -15.63 1.60 3.89
CA GLU A 190 -15.69 2.97 4.35
C GLU A 190 -15.55 3.97 3.17
N LEU A 191 -14.66 3.67 2.23
CA LEU A 191 -14.52 4.47 1.01
C LEU A 191 -15.76 4.38 0.12
N ALA A 192 -16.34 3.19 -0.03
CA ALA A 192 -17.56 2.99 -0.81
C ALA A 192 -18.72 3.79 -0.23
N GLU A 193 -18.90 3.80 1.08
CA GLU A 193 -19.91 4.61 1.78
C GLU A 193 -19.67 6.10 1.52
N GLN A 194 -18.45 6.59 1.70
CA GLN A 194 -18.09 7.99 1.46
C GLN A 194 -18.38 8.45 0.02
N MET A 195 -18.17 7.57 -0.95
CA MET A 195 -18.37 7.86 -2.38
C MET A 195 -19.79 7.58 -2.88
N GLY A 196 -20.65 6.95 -2.08
CA GLY A 196 -21.92 6.41 -2.57
C GLY A 196 -21.73 5.33 -3.62
N ALA A 197 -20.64 4.58 -3.53
CA ALA A 197 -20.21 3.60 -4.50
C ALA A 197 -20.50 2.16 -4.06
N ARG A 198 -20.37 1.22 -4.99
CA ARG A 198 -20.55 -0.21 -4.76
C ARG A 198 -19.50 -1.03 -5.48
N LEU A 199 -19.29 -2.25 -5.03
CA LEU A 199 -18.54 -3.27 -5.78
C LEU A 199 -19.43 -3.86 -6.88
N PHE A 200 -18.85 -4.27 -7.99
CA PHE A 200 -19.58 -4.98 -9.07
C PHE A 200 -19.08 -6.42 -9.27
N ALA A 201 -18.12 -6.85 -8.46
CA ALA A 201 -17.73 -8.25 -8.34
C ALA A 201 -17.25 -8.52 -6.90
N PRO A 202 -17.57 -9.67 -6.32
CA PRO A 202 -17.06 -10.07 -5.02
C PRO A 202 -15.52 -10.08 -5.01
N GLU A 203 -14.91 -9.70 -3.91
CA GLU A 203 -13.45 -9.75 -3.69
C GLU A 203 -12.59 -8.95 -4.70
N ILE A 204 -13.22 -8.23 -5.62
CA ILE A 204 -12.54 -7.37 -6.58
C ILE A 204 -12.70 -5.92 -6.12
N ALA A 205 -11.63 -5.34 -5.60
CA ALA A 205 -11.65 -3.97 -5.10
C ALA A 205 -11.65 -2.93 -6.25
N TYR A 206 -12.65 -3.02 -7.12
CA TYR A 206 -13.07 -1.95 -8.01
C TYR A 206 -14.43 -1.44 -7.55
N LEU A 207 -14.53 -0.14 -7.32
CA LEU A 207 -15.78 0.55 -7.01
C LEU A 207 -16.45 1.05 -8.28
N THR A 208 -17.75 1.24 -8.23
CA THR A 208 -18.52 1.78 -9.36
C THR A 208 -19.64 2.69 -8.89
N THR A 209 -19.98 3.69 -9.73
CA THR A 209 -21.11 4.60 -9.55
C THR A 209 -21.81 4.85 -10.88
N ASP A 210 -23.02 5.40 -10.84
CA ASP A 210 -23.78 5.77 -12.04
C ASP A 210 -23.54 7.24 -12.45
N ALA A 211 -22.91 8.02 -11.59
CA ALA A 211 -22.48 9.41 -11.83
C ALA A 211 -21.04 9.60 -11.37
N PRO A 212 -20.31 10.62 -11.85
CA PRO A 212 -18.96 10.89 -11.41
C PRO A 212 -18.88 11.14 -9.90
N ALA A 213 -17.96 10.44 -9.22
CA ALA A 213 -17.69 10.58 -7.79
C ALA A 213 -16.17 10.75 -7.58
N PRO A 214 -15.63 11.96 -7.75
CA PRO A 214 -14.20 12.21 -7.60
C PRO A 214 -13.80 12.03 -6.13
N SER A 215 -12.63 11.40 -5.93
CA SER A 215 -12.03 11.21 -4.61
C SER A 215 -10.52 11.14 -4.76
N PRO A 216 -9.73 11.67 -3.80
CA PRO A 216 -8.28 11.56 -3.83
C PRO A 216 -7.80 10.11 -3.72
N TRP A 217 -8.65 9.22 -3.23
CA TRP A 217 -8.37 7.82 -2.97
C TRP A 217 -8.47 6.91 -4.18
N VAL A 218 -8.88 7.42 -5.35
CA VAL A 218 -9.21 6.56 -6.49
C VAL A 218 -8.66 7.11 -7.80
N LYS A 219 -8.29 6.20 -8.69
CA LYS A 219 -8.16 6.49 -10.11
C LYS A 219 -9.50 6.16 -10.78
N GLY A 220 -10.14 7.17 -11.37
CA GLY A 220 -11.47 7.05 -11.98
C GLY A 220 -11.41 6.81 -13.49
N TYR A 221 -12.37 6.04 -13.98
CA TYR A 221 -12.54 5.70 -15.38
C TYR A 221 -14.01 5.76 -15.76
N ARG A 222 -14.32 6.35 -16.93
CA ARG A 222 -15.61 6.20 -17.59
C ARG A 222 -15.59 4.96 -18.47
N VAL A 223 -16.61 4.12 -18.37
CA VAL A 223 -16.72 2.93 -19.23
C VAL A 223 -17.33 3.34 -20.56
N LEU A 224 -16.61 3.05 -21.66
CA LEU A 224 -17.03 3.34 -23.01
C LEU A 224 -17.68 2.13 -23.69
N ASP A 225 -17.18 0.93 -23.38
CA ASP A 225 -17.68 -0.33 -23.92
C ASP A 225 -17.35 -1.49 -23.00
N GLU A 226 -18.10 -2.58 -23.13
CA GLU A 226 -17.91 -3.80 -22.37
C GLU A 226 -18.07 -5.04 -23.25
N MET A 227 -17.20 -6.03 -23.09
CA MET A 227 -17.30 -7.31 -23.80
C MET A 227 -16.84 -8.48 -22.95
N ALA A 228 -17.30 -9.69 -23.27
CA ALA A 228 -16.73 -10.90 -22.71
C ALA A 228 -15.25 -11.00 -23.09
N PHE A 229 -14.42 -11.51 -22.16
CA PHE A 229 -12.99 -11.69 -22.43
C PHE A 229 -12.78 -12.81 -23.45
N ASP A 230 -12.59 -12.43 -24.70
CA ASP A 230 -12.18 -13.29 -25.79
C ASP A 230 -11.06 -12.62 -26.58
N ARG A 231 -9.92 -13.31 -26.74
CA ARG A 231 -8.73 -12.76 -27.39
C ARG A 231 -8.94 -12.38 -28.85
N LYS A 232 -9.72 -13.20 -29.59
CA LYS A 232 -9.99 -12.96 -31.04
C LYS A 232 -10.90 -11.76 -31.22
N ARG A 233 -11.97 -11.69 -30.41
CA ARG A 233 -12.91 -10.56 -30.42
C ARG A 233 -12.22 -9.26 -30.00
N LEU A 234 -11.42 -9.28 -28.95
CA LEU A 234 -10.65 -8.13 -28.48
C LEU A 234 -9.69 -7.63 -29.57
N LYS A 235 -8.95 -8.55 -30.22
CA LYS A 235 -8.05 -8.18 -31.31
C LYS A 235 -8.76 -7.55 -32.48
N ALA A 236 -9.92 -8.07 -32.89
CA ALA A 236 -10.76 -7.48 -33.96
C ALA A 236 -11.23 -6.08 -33.55
N TYR A 237 -11.74 -5.93 -32.34
CA TYR A 237 -12.20 -4.65 -31.80
C TYR A 237 -11.12 -3.57 -31.83
N LEU A 238 -9.90 -3.90 -31.36
CA LEU A 238 -8.76 -2.97 -31.32
C LEU A 238 -8.29 -2.58 -32.72
N ARG A 239 -8.30 -3.55 -33.66
CA ARG A 239 -7.93 -3.29 -35.05
C ARG A 239 -8.92 -2.38 -35.76
N GLU A 240 -10.23 -2.60 -35.60
CA GLU A 240 -11.30 -1.78 -36.19
C GLU A 240 -11.19 -0.31 -35.76
N ARG A 241 -10.69 -0.06 -34.55
CA ARG A 241 -10.52 1.27 -33.98
C ARG A 241 -9.12 1.85 -34.15
N SER A 242 -8.27 1.19 -34.95
CA SER A 242 -6.89 1.61 -35.21
C SER A 242 -6.09 1.87 -33.95
N ILE A 243 -6.24 1.00 -32.92
CA ILE A 243 -5.52 1.12 -31.67
C ILE A 243 -4.07 0.64 -31.85
N GLY A 244 -3.12 1.53 -31.57
CA GLY A 244 -1.67 1.27 -31.60
C GLY A 244 -1.03 1.32 -30.22
N VAL A 245 -1.59 2.10 -29.29
CA VAL A 245 -1.13 2.21 -27.91
C VAL A 245 -2.19 1.64 -26.98
N LEU A 246 -1.80 0.69 -26.11
CA LEU A 246 -2.73 -0.01 -25.24
C LEU A 246 -2.20 -0.09 -23.81
N GLU A 247 -2.91 0.55 -22.88
CA GLU A 247 -2.76 0.32 -21.47
C GLU A 247 -3.69 -0.81 -21.02
N ILE A 248 -3.19 -1.76 -20.24
CA ILE A 248 -3.97 -2.89 -19.72
C ILE A 248 -3.83 -2.92 -18.21
N LYS A 249 -4.93 -2.71 -17.52
CA LYS A 249 -5.08 -2.94 -16.09
C LYS A 249 -5.76 -4.28 -15.87
N LYS A 250 -5.37 -4.99 -14.80
CA LYS A 250 -6.01 -6.25 -14.44
C LYS A 250 -6.28 -6.34 -12.95
N ARG A 251 -7.41 -6.95 -12.59
CA ARG A 251 -7.70 -7.40 -11.23
C ARG A 251 -8.69 -8.55 -11.27
N GLY A 252 -8.33 -9.68 -10.61
CA GLY A 252 -9.18 -10.87 -10.62
C GLY A 252 -9.26 -11.59 -11.99
N ALA A 253 -8.30 -11.35 -12.87
CA ALA A 253 -8.16 -12.07 -14.14
C ALA A 253 -6.76 -12.69 -14.25
N ASP A 254 -6.70 -13.95 -14.69
CA ASP A 254 -5.43 -14.66 -14.90
C ASP A 254 -4.87 -14.35 -16.28
N ILE A 255 -4.28 -13.16 -16.41
CA ILE A 255 -3.60 -12.70 -17.62
C ILE A 255 -2.28 -12.03 -17.25
N VAL A 256 -1.33 -12.02 -18.18
CA VAL A 256 -0.13 -11.20 -18.14
C VAL A 256 -0.30 -10.05 -19.13
N PRO A 257 -0.43 -8.79 -18.67
CA PRO A 257 -0.74 -7.62 -19.53
C PRO A 257 0.23 -7.46 -20.72
N GLU A 258 1.53 -7.66 -20.47
CA GLU A 258 2.57 -7.54 -21.51
C GLU A 258 2.42 -8.62 -22.59
N GLN A 259 2.08 -9.86 -22.19
CA GLN A 259 1.83 -10.96 -23.13
C GLN A 259 0.56 -10.69 -23.92
N LEU A 260 -0.53 -10.31 -23.27
CA LEU A 260 -1.78 -9.97 -23.95
C LEU A 260 -1.58 -8.83 -24.96
N ARG A 261 -0.82 -7.79 -24.60
CA ARG A 261 -0.49 -6.69 -25.51
C ARG A 261 0.26 -7.16 -26.74
N LYS A 262 1.23 -8.07 -26.62
CA LYS A 262 1.96 -8.67 -27.74
C LYS A 262 1.04 -9.48 -28.66
N GLU A 263 0.13 -10.27 -28.07
CA GLU A 263 -0.84 -11.09 -28.81
C GLU A 263 -1.81 -10.24 -29.66
N MET A 264 -2.14 -9.03 -29.19
CA MET A 264 -3.03 -8.12 -29.91
C MET A 264 -2.42 -7.62 -31.24
N ALA A 265 -1.08 -7.64 -31.37
CA ALA A 265 -0.36 -7.20 -32.58
C ALA A 265 -0.86 -5.83 -33.08
N LEU A 266 -0.84 -4.86 -32.16
CA LEU A 266 -1.41 -3.53 -32.35
C LEU A 266 -0.78 -2.80 -33.53
N LYS A 267 -1.63 -2.12 -34.33
CA LYS A 267 -1.23 -1.27 -35.48
C LYS A 267 -2.24 -0.14 -35.56
N GLY A 268 -1.81 1.08 -35.36
CA GLY A 268 -2.67 2.26 -35.47
C GLY A 268 -2.11 3.44 -34.69
N GLU A 269 -2.83 4.56 -34.74
CA GLU A 269 -2.42 5.82 -34.11
C GLU A 269 -3.20 6.13 -32.83
N ASN A 270 -4.31 5.42 -32.60
CA ASN A 270 -5.16 5.67 -31.44
C ASN A 270 -4.66 4.93 -30.19
N ALA A 271 -5.01 5.48 -29.03
CA ALA A 271 -4.74 4.88 -27.73
C ALA A 271 -6.04 4.35 -27.10
N ALA A 272 -5.92 3.30 -26.27
CA ALA A 272 -7.00 2.81 -25.44
C ALA A 272 -6.50 2.31 -24.09
N THR A 273 -7.35 2.38 -23.08
CA THR A 273 -7.14 1.76 -21.77
C THR A 273 -8.18 0.65 -21.57
N LEU A 274 -7.72 -0.51 -21.16
CA LEU A 274 -8.58 -1.66 -20.85
C LEU A 274 -8.46 -2.00 -19.37
N ILE A 275 -9.59 -2.34 -18.75
CA ILE A 275 -9.64 -3.02 -17.48
C ILE A 275 -10.12 -4.45 -17.73
N VAL A 276 -9.26 -5.45 -17.50
CA VAL A 276 -9.61 -6.87 -17.57
C VAL A 276 -9.90 -7.36 -16.17
N THR A 277 -11.15 -7.69 -15.92
CA THR A 277 -11.65 -7.99 -14.57
C THR A 277 -12.81 -8.97 -14.61
N ARG A 278 -13.46 -9.19 -13.46
CA ARG A 278 -14.76 -9.83 -13.38
C ARG A 278 -15.86 -8.78 -13.17
N VAL A 279 -17.01 -9.01 -13.78
CA VAL A 279 -18.27 -8.32 -13.50
C VAL A 279 -19.25 -9.41 -13.08
N GLY A 280 -19.67 -9.39 -11.81
CA GLY A 280 -20.21 -10.58 -11.19
C GLY A 280 -19.19 -11.73 -11.27
N ASP A 281 -19.60 -12.89 -11.78
CA ASP A 281 -18.75 -14.07 -11.97
C ASP A 281 -18.08 -14.14 -13.36
N ALA A 282 -18.42 -13.25 -14.28
CA ALA A 282 -17.97 -13.31 -15.66
C ALA A 282 -16.69 -12.51 -15.90
N HIS A 283 -15.70 -13.09 -16.60
CA HIS A 283 -14.54 -12.36 -17.08
C HIS A 283 -14.93 -11.39 -18.17
N ARG A 284 -14.63 -10.11 -17.98
CA ARG A 284 -14.97 -9.01 -18.87
C ARG A 284 -13.74 -8.16 -19.22
N VAL A 285 -13.84 -7.52 -20.38
CA VAL A 285 -12.98 -6.41 -20.75
C VAL A 285 -13.83 -5.16 -20.76
N LEU A 286 -13.47 -4.20 -19.97
CA LEU A 286 -14.01 -2.86 -20.00
C LEU A 286 -13.05 -1.97 -20.81
N VAL A 287 -13.56 -1.33 -21.85
CA VAL A 287 -12.85 -0.28 -22.56
C VAL A 287 -13.17 1.02 -21.85
N VAL A 288 -12.15 1.72 -21.39
CA VAL A 288 -12.34 2.84 -20.47
C VAL A 288 -11.56 4.08 -20.90
N GLU A 289 -12.06 5.23 -20.49
CA GLU A 289 -11.39 6.52 -20.60
C GLU A 289 -11.06 7.01 -19.18
N PRO A 290 -9.80 7.39 -18.89
CA PRO A 290 -9.45 7.96 -17.60
C PRO A 290 -10.24 9.27 -17.37
N ILE A 291 -10.87 9.38 -16.21
CA ILE A 291 -11.44 10.64 -15.75
C ILE A 291 -10.25 11.54 -15.38
N ARG A 292 -10.04 12.60 -16.12
CA ARG A 292 -9.08 13.62 -15.74
C ARG A 292 -9.62 14.28 -14.48
N GLY A 293 -9.00 14.00 -13.33
CA GLY A 293 -9.14 14.86 -12.17
C GLY A 293 -8.72 16.27 -12.59
N ASP A 294 -9.35 17.30 -12.08
CA ASP A 294 -8.90 18.67 -12.29
C ASP A 294 -7.41 18.73 -11.97
N SER A 295 -6.61 18.71 -13.02
CA SER A 295 -5.16 18.88 -12.95
C SER A 295 -4.87 20.37 -12.77
N THR A 296 -5.19 20.89 -11.60
CA THR A 296 -4.52 22.07 -11.08
C THR A 296 -3.19 21.59 -10.47
N ASN A 297 -2.26 21.28 -11.34
CA ASN A 297 -0.83 21.57 -11.31
C ASN A 297 -0.06 20.59 -12.20
N ARG A 298 0.33 21.07 -13.36
CA ARG A 298 1.51 20.58 -14.09
C ARG A 298 2.75 21.14 -13.44
#